data_e425ab20ad1e42da21d8aa6ce9daa8b8
#
_entry.id   e425ab20ad1e42da21d8aa6ce9daa8b8
#
_cell.length_a   1.000
_cell.length_b   1.000
_cell.length_c   1.000
_cell.angle_alpha   90.00
_cell.angle_beta   90.00
_cell.angle_gamma   90.00
#
_symmetry.space_group_name_H-M   'P 1'
#
loop_
_entity.id
_entity.type
_entity.pdbx_description
1 polymer ?
#
loop_
_entity_poly.entity_id
_entity_poly.type
_entity_poly.pdbx_seq_one_letter_code
_entity_poly.pdbx_strand_id
1 'polypeptide(L)' 'MTPEEVEARIESALEECEATVERARGTHDDDHLQATVISPAFEGRSLVDQHDMVYDALGDAMTTDIHAIELTTRTPGE' A
#
# COMPACT_ATOMS: atom_id res chain seq x y z
N MET A 1 -1.76 2.40 -13.44
CA MET A 1 -2.52 1.61 -12.47
C MET A 1 -3.38 2.55 -11.65
N THR A 2 -4.68 2.28 -11.51
CA THR A 2 -5.57 3.13 -10.74
C THR A 2 -5.42 2.86 -9.25
N PRO A 3 -5.83 3.82 -8.38
CA PRO A 3 -5.83 3.56 -6.93
C PRO A 3 -6.60 2.30 -6.55
N GLU A 4 -7.73 2.02 -7.20
CA GLU A 4 -8.52 0.82 -6.94
C GLU A 4 -7.77 -0.46 -7.29
N GLU A 5 -6.99 -0.45 -8.36
CA GLU A 5 -6.17 -1.60 -8.74
C GLU A 5 -5.05 -1.83 -7.72
N VAL A 6 -4.47 -0.75 -7.20
CA VAL A 6 -3.44 -0.83 -6.16
C VAL A 6 -4.03 -1.42 -4.88
N GLU A 7 -5.21 -0.94 -4.47
CA GLU A 7 -5.93 -1.48 -3.31
C GLU A 7 -6.15 -2.98 -3.45
N ALA A 8 -6.68 -3.39 -4.60
CA ALA A 8 -6.98 -4.80 -4.84
C ALA A 8 -5.72 -5.67 -4.77
N ARG A 9 -4.62 -5.17 -5.32
CA ARG A 9 -3.37 -5.90 -5.31
C ARG A 9 -2.81 -6.07 -3.91
N ILE A 10 -2.86 -5.02 -3.09
CA ILE A 10 -2.42 -5.08 -1.69
C ILE A 10 -3.31 -6.02 -0.89
N GLU A 11 -4.63 -5.88 -1.03
CA GLU A 11 -5.58 -6.70 -0.29
C GLU A 11 -5.50 -8.17 -0.64
N SER A 12 -5.13 -8.50 -1.88
CA SER A 12 -4.97 -9.88 -2.32
C SER A 12 -3.70 -10.53 -1.77
N ALA A 13 -2.70 -9.73 -1.42
CA ALA A 13 -1.40 -10.24 -0.99
C ALA A 13 -1.26 -10.38 0.52
N LEU A 14 -2.03 -9.62 1.30
CA LEU A 14 -1.92 -9.59 2.75
C LEU A 14 -3.19 -10.14 3.41
N GLU A 15 -3.00 -10.80 4.55
CA GLU A 15 -4.09 -11.44 5.28
C GLU A 15 -5.04 -10.40 5.90
N GLU A 16 -6.34 -10.60 5.70
CA GLU A 16 -7.40 -9.74 6.28
C GLU A 16 -7.08 -8.26 6.14
N CYS A 17 -6.61 -7.88 4.97
CA CYS A 17 -6.10 -6.55 4.71
C CYS A 17 -7.18 -5.58 4.25
N GLU A 18 -7.16 -4.38 4.82
CA GLU A 18 -7.92 -3.25 4.31
C GLU A 18 -6.93 -2.23 3.78
N ALA A 19 -7.04 -1.90 2.50
CA ALA A 19 -6.18 -0.89 1.89
C ALA A 19 -7.04 0.24 1.35
N THR A 20 -6.65 1.47 1.67
CA THR A 20 -7.25 2.67 1.11
C THR A 20 -6.15 3.42 0.37
N VAL A 21 -6.31 3.58 -0.93
CA VAL A 21 -5.31 4.23 -1.77
C VAL A 21 -5.94 5.44 -2.45
N GLU A 22 -5.24 6.55 -2.37
CA GLU A 22 -5.67 7.81 -2.96
C GLU A 22 -4.52 8.44 -3.73
N ARG A 23 -4.83 9.34 -4.66
CA ARG A 23 -3.79 10.16 -5.29
C ARG A 23 -3.18 11.06 -4.22
N ALA A 24 -1.86 11.22 -4.28
CA ALA A 24 -1.17 12.06 -3.33
C ALA A 24 -1.69 13.50 -3.44
N ARG A 25 -1.74 14.17 -2.31
CA ARG A 25 -2.30 15.51 -2.21
C ARG A 25 -1.56 16.47 -3.14
N GLY A 26 -2.33 17.18 -3.97
CA GLY A 26 -1.78 18.15 -4.90
C GLY A 26 -1.35 17.58 -6.25
N THR A 27 -1.58 16.28 -6.48
CA THR A 27 -1.28 15.65 -7.77
C THR A 27 -2.57 15.27 -8.49
N HIS A 28 -2.46 15.13 -9.82
CA HIS A 28 -3.60 14.75 -10.66
C HIS A 28 -3.33 13.46 -11.43
N ASP A 29 -2.22 12.79 -11.14
CA ASP A 29 -1.84 11.56 -11.82
C ASP A 29 -1.95 10.37 -10.88
N ASP A 30 -1.84 9.16 -11.44
CA ASP A 30 -1.86 7.92 -10.67
C ASP A 30 -0.45 7.43 -10.30
N ASP A 31 0.58 8.24 -10.58
CA ASP A 31 1.97 7.90 -10.32
C ASP A 31 2.39 8.23 -8.88
N HIS A 32 1.74 9.21 -8.27
CA HIS A 32 2.02 9.64 -6.90
C HIS A 32 0.81 9.34 -6.03
N LEU A 33 0.95 8.34 -5.16
CA LEU A 33 -0.15 7.81 -4.37
C LEU A 33 0.15 7.90 -2.87
N GLN A 34 -0.91 7.84 -2.07
CA GLN A 34 -0.80 7.63 -0.62
C GLN A 34 -1.73 6.49 -0.25
N ALA A 35 -1.26 5.62 0.61
CA ALA A 35 -2.00 4.43 1.00
C ALA A 35 -1.98 4.22 2.49
N THR A 36 -3.13 3.84 3.04
CA THR A 36 -3.25 3.36 4.40
C THR A 36 -3.59 1.88 4.33
N VAL A 37 -2.77 1.04 4.93
CA VAL A 37 -2.91 -0.41 4.87
C VAL A 37 -3.02 -0.96 6.28
N ILE A 38 -4.09 -1.67 6.56
CA ILE A 38 -4.36 -2.26 7.87
C ILE A 38 -4.42 -3.77 7.71
N SER A 39 -3.56 -4.49 8.43
CA SER A 39 -3.53 -5.94 8.34
C SER A 39 -2.93 -6.55 9.62
N PRO A 40 -3.50 -7.67 10.12
CA PRO A 40 -2.88 -8.39 11.23
C PRO A 40 -1.50 -8.97 10.88
N ALA A 41 -1.19 -9.09 9.59
CA ALA A 41 0.12 -9.56 9.13
C ALA A 41 1.25 -8.63 9.57
N PHE A 42 0.96 -7.38 9.89
CA PHE A 42 1.96 -6.43 10.35
C PHE A 42 2.33 -6.57 11.82
N GLU A 43 1.58 -7.33 12.58
CA GLU A 43 1.81 -7.48 14.01
C GLU A 43 3.21 -8.05 14.29
N GLY A 44 3.94 -7.39 15.19
CA GLY A 44 5.29 -7.82 15.54
C GLY A 44 6.37 -7.46 14.52
N ARG A 45 6.01 -6.74 13.45
CA ARG A 45 6.95 -6.34 12.40
C ARG A 45 7.42 -4.90 12.60
N SER A 46 8.67 -4.63 12.26
CA SER A 46 9.18 -3.25 12.24
C SER A 46 8.47 -2.46 11.14
N LEU A 47 8.54 -1.13 11.23
CA LEU A 47 7.94 -0.27 10.21
C LEU A 47 8.53 -0.54 8.82
N VAL A 48 9.84 -0.74 8.75
CA VAL A 48 10.53 -1.06 7.49
C VAL A 48 10.00 -2.36 6.92
N ASP A 49 9.86 -3.39 7.75
CA ASP A 49 9.34 -4.69 7.30
C ASP A 49 7.90 -4.57 6.81
N GLN A 50 7.07 -3.79 7.50
CA GLN A 50 5.69 -3.56 7.09
C GLN A 50 5.62 -2.92 5.72
N HIS A 51 6.44 -1.90 5.48
CA HIS A 51 6.50 -1.22 4.19
C HIS A 51 7.00 -2.17 3.09
N ASP A 52 8.01 -2.98 3.38
CA ASP A 52 8.52 -3.96 2.43
C ASP A 52 7.45 -4.98 2.01
N MET A 53 6.59 -5.38 2.95
CA MET A 53 5.48 -6.29 2.65
C MET A 53 4.52 -5.67 1.62
N VAL A 54 4.25 -4.38 1.74
CA VAL A 54 3.40 -3.68 0.78
C VAL A 54 4.09 -3.54 -0.57
N TYR A 55 5.38 -3.18 -0.58
CA TYR A 55 6.14 -3.09 -1.83
C TYR A 55 6.20 -4.44 -2.55
N ASP A 56 6.38 -5.53 -1.82
CA ASP A 56 6.37 -6.86 -2.40
C ASP A 56 5.00 -7.20 -3.00
N ALA A 57 3.92 -6.77 -2.36
CA ALA A 57 2.57 -6.96 -2.87
C ALA A 57 2.36 -6.24 -4.20
N LEU A 58 2.97 -5.07 -4.36
CA LEU A 58 2.85 -4.28 -5.59
C LEU A 58 3.79 -4.77 -6.68
N GLY A 59 4.91 -5.39 -6.30
CA GLY A 59 5.84 -6.01 -7.26
C GLY A 59 6.32 -5.03 -8.32
N ASP A 60 6.23 -5.45 -9.58
CA ASP A 60 6.72 -4.65 -10.71
C ASP A 60 6.00 -3.31 -10.89
N ALA A 61 4.82 -3.15 -10.33
CA ALA A 61 4.08 -1.89 -10.42
C ALA A 61 4.86 -0.73 -9.81
N MET A 62 5.70 -1.00 -8.82
CA MET A 62 6.54 0.03 -8.20
C MET A 62 7.62 0.58 -9.13
N THR A 63 7.96 -0.15 -10.19
CA THR A 63 8.99 0.30 -11.13
C THR A 63 8.42 0.77 -12.45
N THR A 64 7.19 0.40 -12.78
CA THR A 64 6.58 0.71 -14.08
C THR A 64 5.41 1.67 -13.98
N ASP A 65 4.53 1.49 -13.00
CA ASP A 65 3.25 2.22 -12.93
C ASP A 65 3.16 3.22 -11.79
N ILE A 66 3.93 3.01 -10.72
CA ILE A 66 3.87 3.87 -9.53
C ILE A 66 5.22 4.56 -9.36
N HIS A 67 5.22 5.88 -9.45
CA HIS A 67 6.45 6.66 -9.28
C HIS A 67 6.80 6.82 -7.80
N ALA A 68 5.81 7.11 -6.97
CA ALA A 68 5.99 7.26 -5.53
C ALA A 68 4.72 6.89 -4.80
N ILE A 69 4.86 6.28 -3.63
CA ILE A 69 3.74 5.97 -2.76
C ILE A 69 4.14 6.22 -1.31
N GLU A 70 3.31 6.98 -0.60
CA GLU A 70 3.46 7.17 0.84
C GLU A 70 2.64 6.11 1.55
N LEU A 71 3.26 5.40 2.46
CA LEU A 71 2.62 4.30 3.18
C LEU A 71 2.38 4.63 4.63
N THR A 72 1.17 4.31 5.10
CA THR A 72 0.84 4.25 6.51
C THR A 72 0.35 2.82 6.77
N THR A 73 1.04 2.10 7.64
CA THR A 73 0.69 0.72 7.94
C THR A 73 0.25 0.60 9.39
N ARG A 74 -0.76 -0.22 9.64
CA ARG A 74 -1.33 -0.41 10.97
C ARG A 74 -1.78 -1.85 11.17
N THR A 75 -1.86 -2.26 12.42
CA THR A 75 -2.56 -3.50 12.79
C THR A 75 -4.01 -3.17 13.17
N PRO A 76 -4.95 -4.13 13.02
CA PRO A 76 -6.32 -3.91 13.46
C PRO A 76 -6.38 -3.59 14.96
N GLY A 77 -7.17 -2.60 15.31
CA GLY A 77 -7.34 -2.21 16.71
C GLY A 77 -6.41 -1.08 17.18
N GLU A 78 -5.55 -0.62 16.32
CA GLU A 78 -4.73 0.56 16.60
C GLU A 78 -5.47 1.85 16.32
#